data_6dea7f41bce94f97d96908067a91403b
#
_entry.id   6dea7f41bce94f97d96908067a91403b
#
_cell.length_a   1.000
_cell.length_b   1.000
_cell.length_c   1.000
_cell.angle_alpha   90.00
_cell.angle_beta   90.00
_cell.angle_gamma   90.00
#
_symmetry.space_group_name_H-M   'P 1'
#
loop_
_entity.id
_entity.type
_entity.pdbx_description
1 polymer ?
#
loop_
_entity_poly.entity_id
_entity_poly.type
_entity_poly.pdbx_seq_one_letter_code
_entity_poly.pdbx_strand_id
1 'polypeptide(L)'
;MDDGMQWLAGTILSAVISSVITVGFLSALVTRLQIRIDHRNNGIKRVYAPGEHSRTLKKQLAEARAIQLLALSGYGFTHAYRRILTDCVARGGTVEYLLAQPGTAYMKDAAEIEGRGADSISEEVGETLKLLEAIRREADENLRLYPD
;
A
#
# COMPACT_ATOMS: atom_id res chain seq x y z
N MET A 1 42.83 -11.20 -48.38
CA MET A 1 43.25 -10.57 -47.09
C MET A 1 42.07 -10.05 -46.25
N ASP A 2 40.80 -10.27 -46.68
CA ASP A 2 39.60 -9.70 -46.01
C ASP A 2 38.85 -10.62 -45.05
N ASP A 3 38.96 -11.95 -45.21
CA ASP A 3 38.16 -12.89 -44.41
C ASP A 3 38.56 -12.92 -42.93
N GLY A 4 39.84 -12.70 -42.62
CA GLY A 4 40.30 -12.65 -41.23
C GLY A 4 39.81 -11.44 -40.46
N MET A 5 39.65 -10.30 -41.13
CA MET A 5 39.20 -9.06 -40.51
C MET A 5 37.68 -9.09 -40.23
N GLN A 6 36.89 -9.71 -41.10
CA GLN A 6 35.45 -9.91 -40.91
C GLN A 6 35.16 -10.89 -39.76
N TRP A 7 35.94 -11.96 -39.61
CA TRP A 7 35.83 -12.92 -38.53
C TRP A 7 36.15 -12.26 -37.15
N LEU A 8 37.24 -11.48 -37.08
CA LEU A 8 37.61 -10.72 -35.89
C LEU A 8 36.52 -9.70 -35.48
N ALA A 9 35.99 -8.94 -36.43
CA ALA A 9 34.93 -7.99 -36.17
C ALA A 9 33.64 -8.64 -35.66
N GLY A 10 33.26 -9.80 -36.21
CA GLY A 10 32.10 -10.58 -35.74
C GLY A 10 32.29 -11.12 -34.32
N THR A 11 33.48 -11.59 -33.98
CA THR A 11 33.80 -12.11 -32.64
C THR A 11 33.77 -11.01 -31.60
N ILE A 12 34.35 -9.85 -31.90
CA ILE A 12 34.34 -8.69 -30.99
C ILE A 12 32.91 -8.17 -30.79
N LEU A 13 32.12 -8.05 -31.84
CA LEU A 13 30.75 -7.59 -31.78
C LEU A 13 29.89 -8.54 -30.93
N SER A 14 30.03 -9.84 -31.12
CA SER A 14 29.33 -10.87 -30.34
C SER A 14 29.70 -10.80 -28.83
N ALA A 15 30.99 -10.63 -28.52
CA ALA A 15 31.45 -10.49 -27.14
C ALA A 15 30.91 -9.23 -26.44
N VAL A 16 30.85 -8.11 -27.18
CA VAL A 16 30.30 -6.84 -26.64
C VAL A 16 28.80 -6.98 -26.40
N ILE A 17 28.05 -7.53 -27.35
CA ILE A 17 26.61 -7.74 -27.19
C ILE A 17 26.31 -8.67 -26.00
N SER A 18 27.03 -9.77 -25.88
CA SER A 18 26.88 -10.72 -24.77
C SER A 18 27.18 -10.06 -23.42
N SER A 19 28.24 -9.24 -23.34
CA SER A 19 28.58 -8.54 -22.11
C SER A 19 27.52 -7.50 -21.70
N VAL A 20 26.97 -6.76 -22.64
CA VAL A 20 25.90 -5.76 -22.38
C VAL A 20 24.64 -6.44 -21.87
N ILE A 21 24.23 -7.55 -22.48
CA ILE A 21 23.06 -8.32 -22.05
C ILE A 21 23.28 -8.88 -20.64
N THR A 22 24.47 -9.45 -20.39
CA THR A 22 24.79 -10.04 -19.07
C THR A 22 24.83 -8.99 -17.97
N VAL A 23 25.46 -7.84 -18.21
CA VAL A 23 25.50 -6.73 -17.25
C VAL A 23 24.11 -6.13 -17.02
N GLY A 24 23.32 -5.97 -18.06
CA GLY A 24 21.92 -5.48 -17.95
C GLY A 24 21.06 -6.43 -17.12
N PHE A 25 21.15 -7.73 -17.37
CA PHE A 25 20.40 -8.74 -16.62
C PHE A 25 20.85 -8.82 -15.15
N LEU A 26 22.16 -8.85 -14.87
CA LEU A 26 22.71 -8.84 -13.53
C LEU A 26 22.31 -7.57 -12.76
N SER A 27 22.40 -6.41 -13.38
CA SER A 27 21.98 -5.15 -12.79
C SER A 27 20.50 -5.14 -12.41
N ALA A 28 19.62 -5.60 -13.28
CA ALA A 28 18.20 -5.72 -13.00
C ALA A 28 17.91 -6.72 -11.86
N LEU A 29 18.64 -7.81 -11.79
CA LEU A 29 18.50 -8.84 -10.75
C LEU A 29 18.97 -8.31 -9.38
N VAL A 30 20.13 -7.63 -9.34
CA VAL A 30 20.67 -7.00 -8.13
C VAL A 30 19.72 -5.91 -7.61
N THR A 31 19.21 -5.05 -8.49
CA THR A 31 18.25 -4.02 -8.11
C THR A 31 16.98 -4.63 -7.51
N ARG A 32 16.43 -5.70 -8.12
CA ARG A 32 15.26 -6.41 -7.56
C ARG A 32 15.54 -7.06 -6.20
N LEU A 33 16.74 -7.62 -6.01
CA LEU A 33 17.14 -8.20 -4.73
C LEU A 33 17.35 -7.12 -3.66
N GLN A 34 17.99 -6.01 -3.99
CA GLN A 34 18.16 -4.87 -3.09
C GLN A 34 16.82 -4.29 -2.63
N ILE A 35 15.90 -4.01 -3.57
CA ILE A 35 14.55 -3.56 -3.25
C ILE A 35 13.85 -4.55 -2.29
N ARG A 36 13.99 -5.86 -2.52
CA ARG A 36 13.38 -6.89 -1.68
C ARG A 36 13.99 -6.95 -0.27
N ILE A 37 15.30 -6.74 -0.16
CA ILE A 37 16.03 -6.70 1.12
C ILE A 37 15.65 -5.43 1.89
N ASP A 38 15.65 -4.27 1.23
CA ASP A 38 15.29 -2.99 1.84
C ASP A 38 13.84 -2.98 2.33
N HIS A 39 12.91 -3.54 1.57
CA HIS A 39 11.52 -3.69 2.00
C HIS A 39 11.38 -4.59 3.23
N ARG A 40 12.16 -5.69 3.29
CA ARG A 40 12.13 -6.61 4.43
C ARG A 40 12.73 -5.97 5.69
N ASN A 41 13.82 -5.22 5.55
CA ASN A 41 14.47 -4.54 6.67
C ASN A 41 13.64 -3.37 7.22
N ASN A 42 12.85 -2.72 6.36
CA ASN A 42 11.94 -1.62 6.72
C ASN A 42 10.54 -2.10 7.14
N GLY A 43 10.34 -3.40 7.35
CA GLY A 43 9.04 -3.96 7.74
C GLY A 43 8.00 -4.01 6.61
N ILE A 44 8.36 -3.64 5.38
CA ILE A 44 7.45 -3.68 4.22
C ILE A 44 7.37 -5.13 3.73
N LYS A 45 6.24 -5.79 3.98
CA LYS A 45 6.04 -7.19 3.60
C LYS A 45 5.75 -7.37 2.10
N ARG A 46 5.16 -6.37 1.44
CA ARG A 46 4.76 -6.47 0.04
C ARG A 46 4.60 -5.11 -0.63
N VAL A 47 5.02 -5.01 -1.88
CA VAL A 47 4.73 -3.87 -2.77
C VAL A 47 3.88 -4.40 -3.92
N TYR A 48 2.81 -3.70 -4.23
CA TYR A 48 1.87 -4.07 -5.28
C TYR A 48 2.03 -3.17 -6.50
N ALA A 49 1.81 -3.73 -7.69
CA ALA A 49 1.69 -2.91 -8.89
C ALA A 49 0.41 -2.06 -8.85
N PRO A 50 0.39 -0.91 -9.53
CA PRO A 50 -0.83 -0.10 -9.64
C PRO A 50 -2.01 -0.94 -10.16
N GLY A 51 -3.14 -0.93 -9.42
CA GLY A 51 -4.34 -1.68 -9.77
C GLY A 51 -4.42 -3.13 -9.25
N GLU A 52 -3.31 -3.77 -8.90
CA GLU A 52 -3.31 -5.12 -8.30
C GLU A 52 -3.73 -5.08 -6.82
N HIS A 53 -3.53 -3.94 -6.21
CA HIS A 53 -3.70 -3.71 -4.79
C HIS A 53 -5.14 -3.95 -4.29
N SER A 54 -6.16 -3.50 -5.02
CA SER A 54 -7.53 -3.45 -4.48
C SER A 54 -8.17 -4.81 -4.24
N ARG A 55 -7.96 -5.79 -5.14
CA ARG A 55 -8.56 -7.13 -5.00
C ARG A 55 -7.90 -7.94 -3.88
N THR A 56 -6.57 -7.89 -3.82
CA THR A 56 -5.79 -8.60 -2.80
C THR A 56 -6.01 -7.99 -1.43
N LEU A 57 -6.04 -6.65 -1.32
CA LEU A 57 -6.32 -5.94 -0.08
C LEU A 57 -7.70 -6.29 0.47
N LYS A 58 -8.74 -6.25 -0.39
CA LYS A 58 -10.11 -6.60 0.01
C LYS A 58 -10.20 -8.00 0.61
N LYS A 59 -9.54 -8.99 0.00
CA LYS A 59 -9.50 -10.36 0.53
C LYS A 59 -8.77 -10.42 1.87
N GLN A 60 -7.60 -9.79 1.97
CA GLN A 60 -6.82 -9.76 3.21
C GLN A 60 -7.57 -9.09 4.35
N LEU A 61 -8.24 -7.97 4.09
CA LEU A 61 -9.05 -7.28 5.09
C LEU A 61 -10.25 -8.13 5.55
N ALA A 62 -10.89 -8.86 4.63
CA ALA A 62 -12.02 -9.73 4.97
C ALA A 62 -11.63 -10.90 5.88
N GLU A 63 -10.38 -11.38 5.80
CA GLU A 63 -9.82 -12.47 6.60
C GLU A 63 -9.11 -11.97 7.87
N ALA A 64 -8.88 -10.65 8.00
CA ALA A 64 -8.13 -10.08 9.11
C ALA A 64 -8.91 -10.14 10.44
N ARG A 65 -8.18 -10.39 11.53
CA ARG A 65 -8.66 -10.26 12.91
C ARG A 65 -8.22 -8.95 13.58
N ALA A 66 -7.21 -8.29 13.01
CA ALA A 66 -6.76 -6.99 13.46
C ALA A 66 -6.43 -6.14 12.23
N ILE A 67 -6.97 -4.94 12.19
CA ILE A 67 -6.74 -3.96 11.14
C ILE A 67 -6.22 -2.68 11.80
N GLN A 68 -5.03 -2.27 11.40
CA GLN A 68 -4.41 -1.03 11.85
C GLN A 68 -4.21 -0.11 10.67
N LEU A 69 -4.72 1.10 10.74
CA LEU A 69 -4.59 2.13 9.72
C LEU A 69 -3.88 3.35 10.26
N LEU A 70 -2.82 3.76 9.57
CA LEU A 70 -2.18 5.06 9.74
C LEU A 70 -2.54 5.92 8.53
N ALA A 71 -3.22 7.03 8.75
CA ALA A 71 -3.67 7.91 7.66
C ALA A 71 -3.82 9.37 8.12
N LEU A 72 -3.83 10.31 7.18
CA LEU A 72 -4.17 11.70 7.46
C LEU A 72 -5.63 11.84 7.89
N SER A 73 -6.57 11.40 7.08
CA SER A 73 -8.00 11.42 7.38
C SER A 73 -8.63 10.02 7.50
N GLY A 74 -8.16 9.07 6.69
CA GLY A 74 -8.70 7.72 6.64
C GLY A 74 -10.10 7.61 6.01
N TYR A 75 -10.72 8.73 5.61
CA TYR A 75 -12.12 8.79 5.14
C TYR A 75 -12.39 7.85 3.96
N GLY A 76 -11.60 7.98 2.90
CA GLY A 76 -11.79 7.16 1.69
C GLY A 76 -11.67 5.66 1.97
N PHE A 77 -10.71 5.26 2.80
CA PHE A 77 -10.53 3.87 3.19
C PHE A 77 -11.71 3.37 4.02
N THR A 78 -12.12 4.11 5.05
CA THR A 78 -13.23 3.74 5.93
C THR A 78 -14.53 3.60 5.16
N HIS A 79 -14.81 4.56 4.26
CA HIS A 79 -15.98 4.53 3.41
C HIS A 79 -15.97 3.33 2.44
N ALA A 80 -14.85 3.09 1.77
CA ALA A 80 -14.72 1.99 0.78
C ALA A 80 -14.81 0.59 1.40
N TYR A 81 -14.36 0.43 2.66
CA TYR A 81 -14.28 -0.87 3.33
C TYR A 81 -15.19 -0.99 4.54
N ARG A 82 -16.17 -0.09 4.72
CA ARG A 82 -17.07 -0.03 5.87
C ARG A 82 -17.61 -1.40 6.25
N ARG A 83 -18.20 -2.14 5.30
CA ARG A 83 -18.78 -3.47 5.56
C ARG A 83 -17.75 -4.46 6.09
N ILE A 84 -16.55 -4.49 5.52
CA ILE A 84 -15.47 -5.39 5.94
C ILE A 84 -15.00 -5.04 7.36
N LEU A 85 -14.93 -3.75 7.69
CA LEU A 85 -14.58 -3.27 9.03
C LEU A 85 -15.65 -3.66 10.04
N THR A 86 -16.93 -3.48 9.70
CA THR A 86 -18.07 -3.92 10.53
C THR A 86 -18.02 -5.43 10.77
N ASP A 87 -17.84 -6.23 9.71
CA ASP A 87 -17.73 -7.69 9.81
C ASP A 87 -16.52 -8.14 10.63
N CYS A 88 -15.39 -7.39 10.57
CA CYS A 88 -14.21 -7.67 11.39
C CYS A 88 -14.53 -7.48 12.88
N VAL A 89 -15.12 -6.35 13.26
CA VAL A 89 -15.49 -6.06 14.66
C VAL A 89 -16.57 -7.03 15.15
N ALA A 90 -17.59 -7.34 14.35
CA ALA A 90 -18.64 -8.29 14.68
C ALA A 90 -18.13 -9.71 14.95
N ARG A 91 -17.00 -10.10 14.34
CA ARG A 91 -16.30 -11.37 14.63
C ARG A 91 -15.34 -11.30 15.82
N GLY A 92 -15.39 -10.26 16.64
CA GLY A 92 -14.49 -10.04 17.76
C GLY A 92 -13.07 -9.59 17.35
N GLY A 93 -12.88 -9.11 16.12
CA GLY A 93 -11.63 -8.52 15.68
C GLY A 93 -11.46 -7.08 16.14
N THR A 94 -10.26 -6.54 15.95
CA THR A 94 -9.92 -5.15 16.33
C THR A 94 -9.68 -4.28 15.11
N VAL A 95 -10.15 -3.04 15.19
CA VAL A 95 -9.92 -2.00 14.17
C VAL A 95 -9.38 -0.77 14.87
N GLU A 96 -8.14 -0.42 14.56
CA GLU A 96 -7.41 0.69 15.17
C GLU A 96 -7.03 1.71 14.12
N TYR A 97 -7.24 2.99 14.43
CA TYR A 97 -6.89 4.10 13.57
C TYR A 97 -5.95 5.05 14.28
N LEU A 98 -4.86 5.38 13.62
CA LEU A 98 -4.00 6.50 13.97
C LEU A 98 -4.20 7.58 12.91
N LEU A 99 -4.95 8.63 13.26
CA LEU A 99 -5.29 9.74 12.39
C LEU A 99 -4.47 10.97 12.75
N ALA A 100 -4.23 11.85 11.77
CA ALA A 100 -3.59 13.11 12.03
C ALA A 100 -4.48 13.98 12.94
N GLN A 101 -3.86 14.67 13.90
CA GLN A 101 -4.58 15.58 14.79
C GLN A 101 -4.97 16.85 14.05
N PRO A 102 -6.27 17.21 14.00
CA PRO A 102 -6.73 18.45 13.39
C PRO A 102 -6.05 19.71 13.96
N GLY A 103 -5.79 20.70 13.12
CA GLY A 103 -5.24 21.99 13.53
C GLY A 103 -3.72 22.02 13.75
N THR A 104 -3.00 20.91 13.55
CA THR A 104 -1.54 20.87 13.66
C THR A 104 -0.86 21.49 12.42
N ALA A 105 0.36 22.04 12.60
CA ALA A 105 1.18 22.53 11.49
C ALA A 105 1.42 21.44 10.44
N TYR A 106 1.72 20.22 10.88
CA TYR A 106 1.89 19.06 10.00
C TYR A 106 0.69 18.82 9.07
N MET A 107 -0.53 18.99 9.58
CA MET A 107 -1.73 18.80 8.77
C MET A 107 -1.88 19.90 7.69
N LYS A 108 -1.46 21.12 8.00
CA LYS A 108 -1.43 22.22 7.02
C LYS A 108 -0.43 21.96 5.91
N ASP A 109 0.77 21.54 6.28
CA ASP A 109 1.83 21.22 5.31
C ASP A 109 1.42 20.04 4.42
N ALA A 110 0.84 19.00 5.00
CA ALA A 110 0.35 17.83 4.26
C ALA A 110 -0.80 18.21 3.30
N ALA A 111 -1.71 19.07 3.73
CA ALA A 111 -2.80 19.57 2.89
C ALA A 111 -2.28 20.38 1.70
N GLU A 112 -1.28 21.23 1.92
CA GLU A 112 -0.63 22.00 0.86
C GLU A 112 0.04 21.09 -0.18
N ILE A 113 0.77 20.08 0.27
CA ILE A 113 1.40 19.05 -0.62
C ILE A 113 0.34 18.33 -1.47
N GLU A 114 -0.82 18.02 -0.90
CA GLU A 114 -1.93 17.38 -1.62
C GLU A 114 -2.75 18.37 -2.47
N GLY A 115 -2.45 19.66 -2.44
CA GLY A 115 -3.23 20.71 -3.13
C GLY A 115 -4.63 20.90 -2.55
N ARG A 116 -4.83 20.62 -1.26
CA ARG A 116 -6.11 20.65 -0.54
C ARG A 116 -6.09 21.69 0.57
N GLY A 117 -7.26 22.12 1.01
CA GLY A 117 -7.39 22.97 2.20
C GLY A 117 -7.21 22.15 3.50
N ALA A 118 -6.50 22.69 4.48
CA ALA A 118 -6.33 22.05 5.78
C ALA A 118 -7.67 21.77 6.49
N ASP A 119 -8.65 22.63 6.31
CA ASP A 119 -9.99 22.46 6.87
C ASP A 119 -10.71 21.24 6.26
N SER A 120 -10.54 21.00 4.96
CA SER A 120 -11.09 19.82 4.27
C SER A 120 -10.59 18.50 4.87
N ILE A 121 -9.28 18.41 5.21
CA ILE A 121 -8.74 17.21 5.84
C ILE A 121 -9.26 17.07 7.28
N SER A 122 -9.41 18.18 8.00
CA SER A 122 -9.98 18.18 9.35
C SER A 122 -11.44 17.72 9.38
N GLU A 123 -12.24 18.15 8.40
CA GLU A 123 -13.62 17.70 8.22
C GLU A 123 -13.67 16.19 7.92
N GLU A 124 -12.81 15.69 7.04
CA GLU A 124 -12.72 14.27 6.74
C GLU A 124 -12.32 13.42 7.97
N VAL A 125 -11.45 13.92 8.85
CA VAL A 125 -11.16 13.25 10.12
C VAL A 125 -12.42 13.14 10.96
N GLY A 126 -13.19 14.22 11.07
CA GLY A 126 -14.47 14.23 11.77
C GLY A 126 -15.48 13.23 11.20
N GLU A 127 -15.58 13.16 9.88
CA GLU A 127 -16.45 12.19 9.21
C GLU A 127 -15.97 10.74 9.41
N THR A 128 -14.65 10.52 9.41
CA THR A 128 -14.06 9.21 9.71
C THR A 128 -14.43 8.73 11.10
N LEU A 129 -14.35 9.59 12.09
CA LEU A 129 -14.73 9.27 13.47
C LEU A 129 -16.23 8.91 13.59
N LYS A 130 -17.10 9.64 12.91
CA LYS A 130 -18.54 9.32 12.84
C LYS A 130 -18.79 7.96 12.17
N LEU A 131 -18.06 7.65 11.10
CA LEU A 131 -18.16 6.34 10.42
C LEU A 131 -17.68 5.21 11.33
N LEU A 132 -16.60 5.39 12.08
CA LEU A 132 -16.10 4.39 13.03
C LEU A 132 -17.10 4.14 14.18
N GLU A 133 -17.75 5.17 14.69
CA GLU A 133 -18.84 5.00 15.66
C GLU A 133 -20.04 4.27 15.08
N ALA A 134 -20.39 4.54 13.81
CA ALA A 134 -21.45 3.81 13.12
C ALA A 134 -21.11 2.34 12.93
N ILE A 135 -19.86 2.04 12.52
CA ILE A 135 -19.35 0.66 12.38
C ILE A 135 -19.45 -0.09 13.71
N ARG A 136 -19.03 0.55 14.81
CA ARG A 136 -19.12 -0.05 16.15
C ARG A 136 -20.56 -0.38 16.52
N ARG A 137 -21.50 0.55 16.32
CA ARG A 137 -22.94 0.30 16.60
C ARG A 137 -23.49 -0.82 15.77
N GLU A 138 -23.25 -0.84 14.48
CA GLU A 138 -23.68 -1.90 13.57
C GLU A 138 -23.12 -3.27 13.97
N ALA A 139 -21.87 -3.32 14.40
CA ALA A 139 -21.25 -4.56 14.87
C ALA A 139 -21.90 -5.06 16.18
N ASP A 140 -22.17 -4.16 17.13
CA ASP A 140 -22.84 -4.48 18.41
C ASP A 140 -24.28 -4.97 18.18
N GLU A 141 -25.01 -4.40 17.22
CA GLU A 141 -26.35 -4.84 16.83
C GLU A 141 -26.32 -6.25 16.20
N ASN A 142 -25.34 -6.52 15.33
CA ASN A 142 -25.17 -7.84 14.71
C ASN A 142 -24.85 -8.92 15.76
N LEU A 143 -24.04 -8.63 16.76
CA LEU A 143 -23.75 -9.56 17.86
C LEU A 143 -24.99 -9.88 18.71
N ARG A 144 -25.93 -8.93 18.86
CA ARG A 144 -27.18 -9.15 19.61
C ARG A 144 -28.21 -9.97 18.84
N LEU A 145 -28.23 -9.84 17.50
CA LEU A 145 -29.17 -10.55 16.64
C LEU A 145 -28.77 -12.01 16.38
N TYR A 146 -27.49 -12.33 16.46
CA TYR A 146 -26.92 -13.65 16.23
C TYR A 146 -25.97 -14.02 17.36
N PRO A 147 -26.49 -14.24 18.61
CA PRO A 147 -25.66 -14.79 19.68
C PRO A 147 -25.29 -16.24 19.29
N ASP A 148 -23.99 -16.54 19.33
CA ASP A 148 -23.45 -17.90 19.07
C ASP A 148 -24.05 -18.93 20.05
#